data_97fa21656c07d07ea676b79775e14483
#
_entry.id   97fa21656c07d07ea676b79775e14483
#
_cell.length_a   1.000
_cell.length_b   1.000
_cell.length_c   1.000
_cell.angle_alpha   90.00
_cell.angle_beta   90.00
_cell.angle_gamma   90.00
#
_symmetry.space_group_name_H-M   'P 1'
#
loop_
_entity.id
_entity.type
_entity.pdbx_description
1 polymer ?
#
loop_
_entity_poly.entity_id
_entity_poly.type
_entity_poly.pdbx_seq_one_letter_code
_entity_poly.pdbx_strand_id
1 'polypeptide(L)'
;MKNVFFFTNIASHYRKLLWLYFLRSKEMNFNVFFGDPGKTGINEIDFSKSEFLSFNNNFFRVKNFWFNNKIIIWQSDVVFKCLFGKLDVAIFTSDMYCLSTWIGALVCRFRKIEVVFWGHGIYGNESKFKLFLRVLFYRLANKHLLYEKKGKSLMIENGFEPDKLFVIYNSLDYDSHLQLRVLVKSSIKSLVFSFFSFPTLPVLVFIGRLTPQKKLSLLIDAFFRINDETPICNLLIIGDGPEKAELLAKSKKGIDAKLIYFTGSIYDEKRIAELLYHSDICVSPGNVGLTAIHSLSLGTPVASHNNFFNQMPEVEAIIDGYNGFLFNEDDVDDLCEKIYTWLNSNEDREIVRNKCYEVIDKYYNPKYQIKVMKKVIK
;
A
#
# COMPACT_ATOMS: atom_id res chain seq x y z
N MET A 1 -0.33 -31.65 -1.06
CA MET A 1 -0.51 -30.25 -1.52
C MET A 1 -1.93 -29.83 -1.17
N LYS A 2 -2.13 -28.76 -0.37
CA LYS A 2 -3.49 -28.29 0.00
C LYS A 2 -4.11 -27.49 -1.15
N ASN A 3 -5.39 -27.71 -1.41
CA ASN A 3 -6.17 -26.93 -2.36
C ASN A 3 -6.66 -25.65 -1.66
N VAL A 4 -6.17 -24.50 -2.11
CA VAL A 4 -6.47 -23.18 -1.55
C VAL A 4 -7.31 -22.40 -2.54
N PHE A 5 -8.53 -22.01 -2.14
CA PHE A 5 -9.36 -21.12 -2.92
C PHE A 5 -9.31 -19.73 -2.31
N PHE A 6 -8.90 -18.75 -3.09
CA PHE A 6 -8.89 -17.37 -2.70
C PHE A 6 -9.98 -16.58 -3.42
N PHE A 7 -10.89 -16.01 -2.64
CA PHE A 7 -11.99 -15.20 -3.11
C PHE A 7 -11.71 -13.72 -2.87
N THR A 8 -11.63 -12.94 -3.94
CA THR A 8 -11.37 -11.50 -3.88
C THR A 8 -12.35 -10.74 -4.78
N ASN A 9 -12.71 -9.52 -4.40
CA ASN A 9 -13.57 -8.68 -5.23
C ASN A 9 -12.85 -8.17 -6.49
N ILE A 10 -11.52 -8.09 -6.48
CA ILE A 10 -10.71 -7.64 -7.62
C ILE A 10 -9.31 -8.27 -7.60
N ALA A 11 -8.78 -8.59 -8.78
CA ALA A 11 -7.38 -8.98 -8.96
C ALA A 11 -6.52 -7.74 -9.27
N SER A 12 -6.10 -7.01 -8.22
CA SER A 12 -5.38 -5.74 -8.36
C SER A 12 -3.99 -5.92 -8.98
N HIS A 13 -3.62 -5.07 -9.94
CA HIS A 13 -2.37 -5.13 -10.70
C HIS A 13 -1.11 -5.12 -9.82
N TYR A 14 -1.10 -4.34 -8.72
CA TYR A 14 0.06 -4.24 -7.82
C TYR A 14 0.34 -5.54 -7.03
N ARG A 15 -0.61 -6.49 -7.01
CA ARG A 15 -0.44 -7.82 -6.40
C ARG A 15 0.07 -8.88 -7.38
N LYS A 16 0.35 -8.53 -8.62
CA LYS A 16 0.79 -9.43 -9.68
C LYS A 16 1.92 -10.36 -9.22
N LEU A 17 2.99 -9.80 -8.69
CA LEU A 17 4.15 -10.57 -8.24
C LEU A 17 3.78 -11.54 -7.11
N LEU A 18 2.98 -11.12 -6.15
CA LEU A 18 2.50 -11.96 -5.06
C LEU A 18 1.71 -13.18 -5.57
N TRP A 19 0.82 -12.99 -6.54
CA TRP A 19 0.08 -14.09 -7.16
C TRP A 19 1.01 -15.10 -7.82
N LEU A 20 2.02 -14.64 -8.55
CA LEU A 20 3.02 -15.52 -9.18
C LEU A 20 3.79 -16.32 -8.14
N TYR A 21 4.15 -15.72 -7.00
CA TYR A 21 4.78 -16.45 -5.90
C TYR A 21 3.88 -17.53 -5.31
N PHE A 22 2.59 -17.28 -5.14
CA PHE A 22 1.65 -18.29 -4.64
C PHE A 22 1.44 -19.42 -5.65
N LEU A 23 1.24 -19.09 -6.92
CA LEU A 23 1.02 -20.08 -7.99
C LEU A 23 2.23 -20.99 -8.22
N ARG A 24 3.44 -20.46 -8.05
CA ARG A 24 4.70 -21.23 -8.15
C ARG A 24 5.01 -22.07 -6.91
N SER A 25 4.21 -21.98 -5.85
CA SER A 25 4.43 -22.74 -4.63
C SER A 25 4.15 -24.23 -4.85
N LYS A 26 5.10 -25.08 -4.47
CA LYS A 26 4.92 -26.55 -4.50
C LYS A 26 4.09 -27.11 -3.32
N GLU A 27 3.77 -26.30 -2.34
CA GLU A 27 3.08 -26.73 -1.11
C GLU A 27 1.57 -26.55 -1.20
N MET A 28 1.07 -25.68 -2.09
CA MET A 28 -0.33 -25.36 -2.24
C MET A 28 -0.75 -25.29 -3.72
N ASN A 29 -1.92 -25.81 -4.02
CA ASN A 29 -2.62 -25.59 -5.28
C ASN A 29 -3.53 -24.38 -5.12
N PHE A 30 -3.07 -23.22 -5.59
CA PHE A 30 -3.69 -21.93 -5.34
C PHE A 30 -4.62 -21.54 -6.49
N ASN A 31 -5.91 -21.33 -6.21
CA ASN A 31 -6.94 -20.97 -7.17
C ASN A 31 -7.56 -19.62 -6.78
N VAL A 32 -7.63 -18.69 -7.71
CA VAL A 32 -8.08 -17.32 -7.48
C VAL A 32 -9.43 -17.09 -8.15
N PHE A 33 -10.42 -16.71 -7.35
CA PHE A 33 -11.75 -16.31 -7.80
C PHE A 33 -11.88 -14.79 -7.62
N PHE A 34 -12.03 -14.05 -8.72
CA PHE A 34 -12.03 -12.59 -8.69
C PHE A 34 -13.15 -12.02 -9.56
N GLY A 35 -13.72 -10.90 -9.12
CA GLY A 35 -14.77 -10.19 -9.87
C GLY A 35 -14.22 -9.00 -10.63
N ASP A 36 -15.12 -8.33 -11.36
CA ASP A 36 -14.79 -7.13 -12.11
C ASP A 36 -14.48 -5.96 -11.16
N PRO A 37 -13.49 -5.11 -11.49
CA PRO A 37 -13.09 -3.98 -10.65
C PRO A 37 -14.19 -2.92 -10.49
N GLY A 38 -15.19 -2.92 -11.37
CA GLY A 38 -16.25 -1.95 -11.36
C GLY A 38 -15.71 -0.52 -11.50
N LYS A 39 -16.21 0.39 -10.65
CA LYS A 39 -15.75 1.80 -10.61
C LYS A 39 -14.75 2.07 -9.46
N THR A 40 -13.96 1.09 -9.04
CA THR A 40 -13.00 1.28 -7.95
C THR A 40 -11.80 2.14 -8.33
N GLY A 41 -11.54 2.34 -9.62
CA GLY A 41 -10.37 3.04 -10.14
C GLY A 41 -9.05 2.28 -9.97
N ILE A 42 -9.12 0.99 -9.56
CA ILE A 42 -7.96 0.11 -9.45
C ILE A 42 -7.82 -0.69 -10.74
N ASN A 43 -6.63 -0.67 -11.34
CA ASN A 43 -6.34 -1.46 -12.53
C ASN A 43 -6.28 -2.96 -12.17
N GLU A 44 -6.86 -3.79 -13.03
CA GLU A 44 -6.79 -5.24 -12.93
C GLU A 44 -5.46 -5.77 -13.51
N ILE A 45 -5.06 -6.95 -13.06
CA ILE A 45 -3.95 -7.68 -13.65
C ILE A 45 -4.29 -8.04 -15.10
N ASP A 46 -3.34 -7.83 -15.98
CA ASP A 46 -3.40 -8.34 -17.36
C ASP A 46 -2.95 -9.80 -17.40
N PHE A 47 -3.90 -10.72 -17.42
CA PHE A 47 -3.66 -12.17 -17.47
C PHE A 47 -3.24 -12.69 -18.84
N SER A 48 -3.25 -11.86 -19.91
CA SER A 48 -2.77 -12.24 -21.24
C SER A 48 -1.25 -12.31 -21.31
N LYS A 49 -0.54 -11.75 -20.35
CA LYS A 49 0.92 -11.73 -20.31
C LYS A 49 1.50 -13.14 -20.15
N SER A 50 2.62 -13.40 -20.82
CA SER A 50 3.28 -14.70 -20.90
C SER A 50 3.52 -15.38 -19.54
N GLU A 51 3.80 -14.60 -18.51
CA GLU A 51 4.05 -15.06 -17.14
C GLU A 51 2.85 -15.75 -16.46
N PHE A 52 1.62 -15.49 -16.95
CA PHE A 52 0.39 -16.11 -16.45
C PHE A 52 -0.11 -17.27 -17.31
N LEU A 53 0.37 -17.43 -18.53
CA LEU A 53 -0.15 -18.43 -19.47
C LEU A 53 -0.10 -19.88 -18.92
N SER A 54 0.94 -20.21 -18.15
CA SER A 54 1.05 -21.52 -17.50
C SER A 54 0.09 -21.72 -16.32
N PHE A 55 -0.59 -20.67 -15.86
CA PHE A 55 -1.50 -20.65 -14.70
C PHE A 55 -2.94 -20.30 -15.05
N ASN A 56 -3.31 -20.26 -16.33
CA ASN A 56 -4.65 -19.88 -16.77
C ASN A 56 -5.77 -20.68 -16.08
N ASN A 57 -5.53 -21.93 -15.76
CA ASN A 57 -6.48 -22.81 -15.08
C ASN A 57 -6.63 -22.52 -13.57
N ASN A 58 -5.88 -21.55 -13.04
CA ASN A 58 -5.93 -21.16 -11.63
C ASN A 58 -6.69 -19.83 -11.39
N PHE A 59 -7.11 -19.14 -12.45
CA PHE A 59 -7.82 -17.87 -12.38
C PHE A 59 -9.25 -18.04 -12.89
N PHE A 60 -10.21 -17.69 -12.04
CA PHE A 60 -11.64 -17.84 -12.30
C PHE A 60 -12.34 -16.50 -12.14
N ARG A 61 -12.89 -15.99 -13.22
CA ARG A 61 -13.68 -14.76 -13.16
C ARG A 61 -15.06 -15.08 -12.60
N VAL A 62 -15.49 -14.31 -11.61
CA VAL A 62 -16.84 -14.33 -11.02
C VAL A 62 -17.51 -12.97 -11.24
N LYS A 63 -18.86 -12.94 -11.25
CA LYS A 63 -19.58 -11.66 -11.39
C LYS A 63 -19.78 -11.00 -10.03
N ASN A 64 -19.48 -9.72 -9.95
CA ASN A 64 -19.81 -8.87 -8.80
C ASN A 64 -21.15 -8.17 -9.06
N PHE A 65 -22.13 -8.44 -8.21
CA PHE A 65 -23.39 -7.71 -8.16
C PHE A 65 -23.30 -6.67 -7.06
N TRP A 66 -23.49 -5.39 -7.43
CA TRP A 66 -23.36 -4.26 -6.54
C TRP A 66 -24.73 -3.69 -6.18
N PHE A 67 -24.99 -3.51 -4.89
CA PHE A 67 -26.23 -2.97 -4.34
C PHE A 67 -25.92 -1.74 -3.48
N ASN A 68 -26.97 -0.96 -3.15
CA ASN A 68 -26.90 0.19 -2.26
C ASN A 68 -25.74 1.15 -2.60
N ASN A 69 -25.80 1.81 -3.78
CA ASN A 69 -24.78 2.72 -4.27
C ASN A 69 -23.35 2.11 -4.28
N LYS A 70 -23.25 0.81 -4.52
CA LYS A 70 -22.00 0.03 -4.60
C LYS A 70 -21.27 -0.19 -3.26
N ILE A 71 -21.99 -0.16 -2.15
CA ILE A 71 -21.46 -0.50 -0.84
C ILE A 71 -21.52 -2.01 -0.61
N ILE A 72 -22.65 -2.64 -0.95
CA ILE A 72 -22.89 -4.07 -0.72
C ILE A 72 -22.55 -4.85 -1.98
N ILE A 73 -21.81 -5.94 -1.83
CA ILE A 73 -21.36 -6.81 -2.92
C ILE A 73 -21.91 -8.21 -2.71
N TRP A 74 -22.36 -8.82 -3.81
CA TRP A 74 -22.58 -10.25 -3.91
C TRP A 74 -21.71 -10.78 -5.05
N GLN A 75 -20.82 -11.73 -4.77
CA GLN A 75 -20.05 -12.43 -5.80
C GLN A 75 -20.74 -13.73 -6.18
N SER A 76 -21.02 -13.92 -7.49
CA SER A 76 -21.53 -15.19 -7.99
C SER A 76 -20.56 -16.34 -7.68
N ASP A 77 -21.07 -17.57 -7.72
CA ASP A 77 -20.32 -18.81 -7.61
C ASP A 77 -19.55 -19.04 -6.30
N VAL A 78 -19.29 -18.00 -5.48
CA VAL A 78 -18.52 -18.14 -4.21
C VAL A 78 -19.16 -19.19 -3.30
N VAL A 79 -20.46 -19.06 -3.02
CA VAL A 79 -21.19 -20.00 -2.16
C VAL A 79 -21.21 -21.40 -2.79
N PHE A 80 -21.44 -21.51 -4.10
CA PHE A 80 -21.44 -22.79 -4.83
C PHE A 80 -20.06 -23.46 -4.77
N LYS A 81 -18.97 -22.70 -4.97
CA LYS A 81 -17.59 -23.22 -4.84
C LYS A 81 -17.27 -23.65 -3.42
N CYS A 82 -17.80 -22.94 -2.41
CA CYS A 82 -17.67 -23.36 -1.01
C CYS A 82 -18.48 -24.62 -0.70
N LEU A 83 -19.66 -24.83 -1.34
CA LEU A 83 -20.50 -26.01 -1.14
C LEU A 83 -19.96 -27.26 -1.81
N PHE A 84 -19.51 -27.16 -3.06
CA PHE A 84 -19.22 -28.31 -3.90
C PHE A 84 -17.75 -28.41 -4.34
N GLY A 85 -16.95 -27.35 -4.10
CA GLY A 85 -15.54 -27.34 -4.47
C GLY A 85 -14.71 -28.32 -3.61
N LYS A 86 -13.64 -28.83 -4.20
CA LYS A 86 -12.62 -29.63 -3.50
C LYS A 86 -11.54 -28.69 -2.98
N LEU A 87 -11.72 -28.13 -1.79
CA LEU A 87 -10.78 -27.19 -1.16
C LEU A 87 -10.54 -27.59 0.29
N ASP A 88 -9.32 -27.35 0.75
CA ASP A 88 -8.89 -27.56 2.13
C ASP A 88 -8.92 -26.23 2.91
N VAL A 89 -8.65 -25.11 2.21
CA VAL A 89 -8.61 -23.77 2.79
C VAL A 89 -9.35 -22.80 1.88
N ALA A 90 -10.24 -22.01 2.47
CA ALA A 90 -10.90 -20.87 1.83
C ALA A 90 -10.32 -19.56 2.37
N ILE A 91 -9.68 -18.77 1.53
CA ILE A 91 -9.21 -17.44 1.88
C ILE A 91 -10.19 -16.42 1.28
N PHE A 92 -10.66 -15.48 2.08
CA PHE A 92 -11.53 -14.40 1.62
C PHE A 92 -10.88 -13.05 1.89
N THR A 93 -10.98 -12.11 0.93
CA THR A 93 -10.81 -10.70 1.26
C THR A 93 -11.85 -10.33 2.32
N SER A 94 -11.40 -9.82 3.46
CA SER A 94 -12.24 -9.61 4.63
C SER A 94 -13.06 -8.32 4.55
N ASP A 95 -13.89 -8.22 3.51
CA ASP A 95 -14.87 -7.16 3.33
C ASP A 95 -16.23 -7.58 3.89
N MET A 96 -16.62 -6.98 5.02
CA MET A 96 -17.89 -7.31 5.69
C MET A 96 -19.12 -6.91 4.86
N TYR A 97 -18.96 -6.07 3.84
CA TYR A 97 -20.04 -5.70 2.91
C TYR A 97 -20.20 -6.69 1.77
N CYS A 98 -19.33 -7.68 1.64
CA CYS A 98 -19.46 -8.78 0.70
C CYS A 98 -20.32 -9.90 1.32
N LEU A 99 -21.63 -9.91 1.03
CA LEU A 99 -22.57 -10.86 1.64
C LEU A 99 -22.27 -12.32 1.29
N SER A 100 -21.77 -12.58 0.07
CA SER A 100 -21.37 -13.94 -0.32
C SER A 100 -20.21 -14.48 0.54
N THR A 101 -19.37 -13.61 1.11
CA THR A 101 -18.31 -14.01 2.05
C THR A 101 -18.89 -14.53 3.37
N TRP A 102 -19.95 -13.91 3.91
CA TRP A 102 -20.62 -14.38 5.12
C TRP A 102 -21.13 -15.82 4.95
N ILE A 103 -21.89 -16.05 3.87
CA ILE A 103 -22.50 -17.35 3.59
C ILE A 103 -21.42 -18.37 3.22
N GLY A 104 -20.45 -18.00 2.37
CA GLY A 104 -19.34 -18.86 1.98
C GLY A 104 -18.51 -19.32 3.18
N ALA A 105 -18.19 -18.40 4.11
CA ALA A 105 -17.47 -18.73 5.33
C ALA A 105 -18.27 -19.69 6.25
N LEU A 106 -19.57 -19.45 6.45
CA LEU A 106 -20.45 -20.36 7.18
C LEU A 106 -20.47 -21.75 6.56
N VAL A 107 -20.66 -21.85 5.25
CA VAL A 107 -20.64 -23.13 4.51
C VAL A 107 -19.32 -23.86 4.70
N CYS A 108 -18.19 -23.16 4.56
CA CYS A 108 -16.86 -23.73 4.80
C CYS A 108 -16.73 -24.27 6.23
N ARG A 109 -17.22 -23.53 7.23
CA ARG A 109 -17.21 -23.97 8.64
C ARG A 109 -18.03 -25.26 8.84
N PHE A 110 -19.23 -25.34 8.27
CA PHE A 110 -20.04 -26.57 8.33
C PHE A 110 -19.35 -27.76 7.66
N ARG A 111 -18.63 -27.53 6.57
CA ARG A 111 -17.84 -28.54 5.87
C ARG A 111 -16.49 -28.84 6.53
N LYS A 112 -16.15 -28.19 7.65
CA LYS A 112 -14.83 -28.29 8.32
C LYS A 112 -13.64 -27.87 7.44
N ILE A 113 -13.89 -26.95 6.50
CA ILE A 113 -12.87 -26.32 5.68
C ILE A 113 -12.29 -25.15 6.47
N GLU A 114 -10.99 -24.99 6.46
CA GLU A 114 -10.31 -23.90 7.14
C GLU A 114 -10.62 -22.55 6.45
N VAL A 115 -11.14 -21.58 7.21
CA VAL A 115 -11.49 -20.24 6.75
C VAL A 115 -10.43 -19.25 7.20
N VAL A 116 -9.85 -18.52 6.25
CA VAL A 116 -8.88 -17.46 6.50
C VAL A 116 -9.40 -16.15 5.95
N PHE A 117 -9.41 -15.10 6.77
CA PHE A 117 -9.74 -13.75 6.32
C PHE A 117 -8.47 -12.94 6.12
N TRP A 118 -8.40 -12.22 4.99
CA TRP A 118 -7.27 -11.37 4.63
C TRP A 118 -7.71 -9.92 4.45
N GLY A 119 -7.28 -9.04 5.33
CA GLY A 119 -7.61 -7.60 5.27
C GLY A 119 -7.09 -6.79 6.45
N HIS A 120 -7.79 -5.71 6.74
CA HIS A 120 -7.36 -4.74 7.76
C HIS A 120 -7.64 -5.17 9.20
N GLY A 121 -8.64 -6.02 9.43
CA GLY A 121 -9.11 -6.29 10.77
C GLY A 121 -10.04 -5.17 11.29
N ILE A 122 -9.87 -4.82 12.56
CA ILE A 122 -10.61 -3.75 13.23
C ILE A 122 -9.84 -2.44 13.08
N TYR A 123 -10.53 -1.34 12.74
CA TYR A 123 -9.91 -0.03 12.52
C TYR A 123 -9.76 0.79 13.81
N GLY A 124 -10.64 0.56 14.81
CA GLY A 124 -10.61 1.24 16.10
C GLY A 124 -11.39 2.57 16.17
N ASN A 125 -11.92 3.03 15.03
CA ASN A 125 -12.75 4.25 14.94
C ASN A 125 -14.21 3.95 14.55
N GLU A 126 -14.61 2.68 14.60
CA GLU A 126 -15.98 2.27 14.29
C GLU A 126 -16.97 2.67 15.37
N SER A 127 -18.22 2.97 14.98
CA SER A 127 -19.33 3.04 15.94
C SER A 127 -19.51 1.68 16.62
N LYS A 128 -20.06 1.65 17.85
CA LYS A 128 -20.27 0.42 18.64
C LYS A 128 -21.04 -0.65 17.87
N PHE A 129 -22.08 -0.27 17.13
CA PHE A 129 -22.87 -1.21 16.33
C PHE A 129 -22.06 -1.78 15.15
N LYS A 130 -21.31 -0.93 14.45
CA LYS A 130 -20.46 -1.36 13.33
C LYS A 130 -19.33 -2.27 13.83
N LEU A 131 -18.73 -1.96 14.97
CA LEU A 131 -17.73 -2.80 15.61
C LEU A 131 -18.31 -4.18 15.98
N PHE A 132 -19.48 -4.22 16.58
CA PHE A 132 -20.18 -5.49 16.89
C PHE A 132 -20.38 -6.37 15.65
N LEU A 133 -20.91 -5.79 14.56
CA LEU A 133 -21.08 -6.51 13.29
C LEU A 133 -19.76 -6.98 12.71
N ARG A 134 -18.72 -6.16 12.81
CA ARG A 134 -17.37 -6.48 12.33
C ARG A 134 -16.76 -7.64 13.12
N VAL A 135 -16.87 -7.61 14.44
CA VAL A 135 -16.41 -8.71 15.32
C VAL A 135 -17.15 -10.01 14.99
N LEU A 136 -18.49 -9.94 14.82
CA LEU A 136 -19.28 -11.10 14.43
C LEU A 136 -18.82 -11.67 13.07
N PHE A 137 -18.57 -10.81 12.10
CA PHE A 137 -18.03 -11.21 10.80
C PHE A 137 -16.67 -11.90 10.93
N TYR A 138 -15.73 -11.27 11.63
CA TYR A 138 -14.38 -11.82 11.76
C TYR A 138 -14.35 -13.15 12.53
N ARG A 139 -15.28 -13.40 13.45
CA ARG A 139 -15.41 -14.71 14.15
C ARG A 139 -15.80 -15.88 13.24
N LEU A 140 -16.20 -15.63 12.00
CA LEU A 140 -16.41 -16.69 11.01
C LEU A 140 -15.11 -17.33 10.55
N ALA A 141 -13.99 -16.62 10.60
CA ALA A 141 -12.69 -17.16 10.19
C ALA A 141 -11.99 -17.93 11.33
N ASN A 142 -11.18 -18.90 10.95
CA ASN A 142 -10.31 -19.64 11.85
C ASN A 142 -9.01 -18.88 12.12
N LYS A 143 -8.49 -18.18 11.09
CA LYS A 143 -7.24 -17.41 11.13
C LYS A 143 -7.39 -16.11 10.33
N HIS A 144 -6.53 -15.14 10.62
CA HIS A 144 -6.55 -13.83 9.97
C HIS A 144 -5.16 -13.43 9.46
N LEU A 145 -5.12 -12.95 8.22
CA LEU A 145 -3.97 -12.31 7.58
C LEU A 145 -4.22 -10.80 7.59
N LEU A 146 -3.42 -10.06 8.33
CA LEU A 146 -3.63 -8.64 8.59
C LEU A 146 -2.55 -7.80 7.89
N TYR A 147 -2.93 -6.64 7.38
CA TYR A 147 -1.99 -5.74 6.71
C TYR A 147 -1.06 -4.99 7.68
N GLU A 148 -1.38 -4.97 8.99
CA GLU A 148 -0.70 -4.14 9.98
C GLU A 148 -0.75 -4.74 11.39
N LYS A 149 0.21 -4.33 12.24
CA LYS A 149 0.26 -4.70 13.66
C LYS A 149 -0.85 -4.03 14.47
N LYS A 150 -1.19 -2.78 14.12
CA LYS A 150 -2.27 -2.04 14.80
C LYS A 150 -3.60 -2.79 14.71
N GLY A 151 -3.98 -3.25 13.51
CA GLY A 151 -5.16 -4.08 13.32
C GLY A 151 -5.11 -5.37 14.14
N LYS A 152 -3.93 -6.01 14.26
CA LYS A 152 -3.73 -7.17 15.13
C LYS A 152 -3.97 -6.82 16.60
N SER A 153 -3.42 -5.72 17.12
CA SER A 153 -3.60 -5.28 18.50
C SER A 153 -5.07 -5.01 18.80
N LEU A 154 -5.76 -4.27 17.92
CA LEU A 154 -7.19 -3.98 18.07
C LEU A 154 -8.05 -5.26 18.03
N MET A 155 -7.69 -6.26 17.25
CA MET A 155 -8.39 -7.55 17.27
C MET A 155 -8.17 -8.29 18.59
N ILE A 156 -6.96 -8.28 19.15
CA ILE A 156 -6.67 -8.88 20.46
C ILE A 156 -7.50 -8.19 21.56
N GLU A 157 -7.54 -6.87 21.58
CA GLU A 157 -8.36 -6.06 22.50
C GLU A 157 -9.86 -6.41 22.40
N ASN A 158 -10.33 -6.88 21.25
CA ASN A 158 -11.70 -7.31 21.00
C ASN A 158 -11.90 -8.84 21.13
N GLY A 159 -10.97 -9.54 21.81
CA GLY A 159 -11.12 -10.94 22.22
C GLY A 159 -10.80 -11.96 21.13
N PHE A 160 -9.94 -11.63 20.17
CA PHE A 160 -9.37 -12.60 19.24
C PHE A 160 -8.07 -13.20 19.77
N GLU A 161 -7.85 -14.47 19.52
CA GLU A 161 -6.65 -15.20 19.96
C GLU A 161 -5.40 -14.77 19.18
N PRO A 162 -4.30 -14.35 19.85
CA PRO A 162 -3.11 -13.80 19.20
C PRO A 162 -2.40 -14.76 18.21
N ASP A 163 -2.49 -16.06 18.45
CA ASP A 163 -1.90 -17.13 17.64
C ASP A 163 -2.67 -17.41 16.34
N LYS A 164 -3.91 -16.91 16.23
CA LYS A 164 -4.73 -16.94 15.02
C LYS A 164 -4.58 -15.68 14.15
N LEU A 165 -3.81 -14.69 14.59
CA LEU A 165 -3.64 -13.39 13.94
C LEU A 165 -2.21 -13.25 13.38
N PHE A 166 -2.09 -13.18 12.07
CA PHE A 166 -0.81 -13.12 11.36
C PHE A 166 -0.69 -11.80 10.58
N VAL A 167 0.36 -11.04 10.83
CA VAL A 167 0.63 -9.83 10.05
C VAL A 167 1.38 -10.23 8.79
N ILE A 168 0.75 -10.00 7.63
CA ILE A 168 1.28 -10.36 6.31
C ILE A 168 1.80 -9.14 5.54
N TYR A 169 1.43 -7.92 5.97
CA TYR A 169 1.73 -6.65 5.31
C TYR A 169 1.26 -6.58 3.85
N ASN A 170 1.64 -5.52 3.15
CA ASN A 170 1.49 -5.38 1.71
C ASN A 170 2.87 -5.47 1.01
N SER A 171 2.87 -5.68 -0.30
CA SER A 171 4.06 -5.61 -1.14
C SER A 171 3.72 -5.03 -2.50
N LEU A 172 4.75 -4.52 -3.18
CA LEU A 172 4.73 -4.11 -4.58
C LEU A 172 5.55 -5.07 -5.45
N ASP A 173 5.96 -4.64 -6.64
CA ASP A 173 6.83 -5.41 -7.53
C ASP A 173 8.28 -5.38 -7.03
N TYR A 174 8.53 -6.13 -5.96
CA TYR A 174 9.79 -6.17 -5.24
C TYR A 174 10.97 -6.59 -6.12
N ASP A 175 10.78 -7.57 -7.01
CA ASP A 175 11.86 -8.09 -7.84
C ASP A 175 12.30 -7.03 -8.87
N SER A 176 11.37 -6.26 -9.44
CA SER A 176 11.68 -5.10 -10.29
C SER A 176 12.37 -4.00 -9.50
N HIS A 177 11.93 -3.71 -8.28
CA HIS A 177 12.57 -2.70 -7.43
C HIS A 177 14.02 -3.07 -7.10
N LEU A 178 14.34 -4.34 -6.85
CA LEU A 178 15.74 -4.78 -6.64
C LEU A 178 16.62 -4.49 -7.86
N GLN A 179 16.12 -4.70 -9.08
CA GLN A 179 16.86 -4.39 -10.30
C GLN A 179 17.03 -2.87 -10.46
N LEU A 180 15.97 -2.10 -10.19
CA LEU A 180 16.00 -0.64 -10.28
C LEU A 180 16.98 -0.02 -9.28
N ARG A 181 17.08 -0.54 -8.04
CA ARG A 181 18.08 -0.10 -7.05
C ARG A 181 19.52 -0.12 -7.60
N VAL A 182 19.85 -1.11 -8.42
CA VAL A 182 21.18 -1.21 -9.05
C VAL A 182 21.30 -0.22 -10.20
N LEU A 183 20.26 -0.17 -11.04
CA LEU A 183 20.28 0.63 -12.26
C LEU A 183 20.43 2.14 -12.00
N VAL A 184 19.70 2.66 -10.99
CA VAL A 184 19.68 4.09 -10.71
C VAL A 184 20.96 4.64 -10.07
N LYS A 185 21.84 3.77 -9.56
CA LYS A 185 23.13 4.20 -8.95
C LYS A 185 24.03 4.96 -9.91
N SER A 186 23.91 4.70 -11.21
CA SER A 186 24.71 5.38 -12.25
C SER A 186 24.15 6.72 -12.69
N SER A 187 22.92 7.08 -12.27
CA SER A 187 22.30 8.36 -12.62
C SER A 187 22.87 9.50 -11.78
N ILE A 188 22.84 10.72 -12.32
CA ILE A 188 23.42 11.91 -11.69
C ILE A 188 22.30 12.84 -11.26
N LYS A 189 22.25 13.20 -9.96
CA LYS A 189 21.19 14.01 -9.33
C LYS A 189 20.91 15.30 -10.13
N SER A 190 21.94 16.05 -10.49
CA SER A 190 21.75 17.33 -11.19
C SER A 190 21.17 17.19 -12.61
N LEU A 191 21.42 16.06 -13.28
CA LEU A 191 20.81 15.76 -14.58
C LEU A 191 19.37 15.30 -14.43
N VAL A 192 19.08 14.48 -13.42
CA VAL A 192 17.73 13.99 -13.10
C VAL A 192 16.79 15.16 -12.79
N PHE A 193 17.30 16.18 -12.09
CA PHE A 193 16.54 17.36 -11.63
C PHE A 193 16.90 18.65 -12.39
N SER A 194 17.37 18.55 -13.64
CA SER A 194 17.77 19.70 -14.48
C SER A 194 16.65 20.72 -14.74
N PHE A 195 15.42 20.39 -14.42
CA PHE A 195 14.27 21.29 -14.50
C PHE A 195 14.15 22.27 -13.31
N PHE A 196 14.87 22.06 -12.21
CA PHE A 196 14.96 23.03 -11.11
C PHE A 196 16.04 24.08 -11.36
N SER A 197 15.84 25.28 -10.82
CA SER A 197 16.88 26.34 -10.84
C SER A 197 18.13 25.94 -10.05
N PHE A 198 17.95 25.16 -8.98
CA PHE A 198 19.03 24.66 -8.14
C PHE A 198 18.96 23.13 -8.02
N PRO A 199 19.39 22.38 -9.04
CA PRO A 199 19.20 20.92 -9.12
C PRO A 199 20.00 20.12 -8.07
N THR A 200 20.93 20.74 -7.38
CA THR A 200 21.77 20.13 -6.32
C THR A 200 21.16 20.25 -4.93
N LEU A 201 20.22 21.20 -4.72
CA LEU A 201 19.54 21.33 -3.45
C LEU A 201 18.78 20.03 -3.07
N PRO A 202 18.51 19.82 -1.76
CA PRO A 202 17.61 18.77 -1.33
C PRO A 202 16.27 18.81 -2.05
N VAL A 203 15.68 17.64 -2.29
CA VAL A 203 14.39 17.50 -2.99
C VAL A 203 13.38 16.80 -2.08
N LEU A 204 12.34 17.54 -1.70
CA LEU A 204 11.12 16.95 -1.18
C LEU A 204 10.32 16.37 -2.33
N VAL A 205 9.85 15.13 -2.24
CA VAL A 205 9.01 14.54 -3.28
C VAL A 205 7.67 14.08 -2.72
N PHE A 206 6.61 14.26 -3.49
CA PHE A 206 5.35 13.56 -3.30
C PHE A 206 5.06 12.71 -4.53
N ILE A 207 4.61 11.47 -4.33
CA ILE A 207 4.14 10.61 -5.39
C ILE A 207 2.78 10.01 -5.05
N GLY A 208 1.78 10.23 -5.91
CA GLY A 208 0.44 9.67 -5.71
C GLY A 208 -0.66 10.47 -6.40
N ARG A 209 -1.90 10.04 -6.18
CA ARG A 209 -3.08 10.72 -6.72
C ARG A 209 -3.33 12.04 -5.96
N LEU A 210 -3.53 13.13 -6.66
CA LEU A 210 -3.78 14.45 -6.08
C LEU A 210 -5.25 14.58 -5.62
N THR A 211 -5.52 14.14 -4.40
CA THR A 211 -6.86 14.12 -3.79
C THR A 211 -6.85 14.79 -2.41
N PRO A 212 -8.02 15.29 -1.92
CA PRO A 212 -8.11 15.94 -0.61
C PRO A 212 -7.52 15.12 0.55
N GLN A 213 -7.65 13.80 0.50
CA GLN A 213 -7.12 12.89 1.52
C GLN A 213 -5.58 12.91 1.61
N LYS A 214 -4.90 13.43 0.57
CA LYS A 214 -3.43 13.55 0.55
C LYS A 214 -2.92 14.85 1.17
N LYS A 215 -3.81 15.82 1.41
CA LYS A 215 -3.50 17.09 2.11
C LYS A 215 -2.28 17.83 1.55
N LEU A 216 -2.09 17.82 0.22
CA LEU A 216 -0.90 18.41 -0.42
C LEU A 216 -0.78 19.92 -0.23
N SER A 217 -1.89 20.60 0.03
CA SER A 217 -1.88 22.01 0.38
C SER A 217 -0.99 22.30 1.59
N LEU A 218 -0.98 21.38 2.61
CA LEU A 218 -0.12 21.48 3.79
C LEU A 218 1.38 21.40 3.42
N LEU A 219 1.74 20.49 2.49
CA LEU A 219 3.13 20.37 2.03
C LEU A 219 3.60 21.63 1.31
N ILE A 220 2.75 22.23 0.49
CA ILE A 220 3.07 23.49 -0.22
C ILE A 220 3.24 24.64 0.78
N ASP A 221 2.40 24.72 1.82
CA ASP A 221 2.54 25.73 2.87
C ASP A 221 3.86 25.53 3.63
N ALA A 222 4.18 24.31 4.03
CA ALA A 222 5.45 24.00 4.68
C ALA A 222 6.65 24.35 3.76
N PHE A 223 6.57 24.02 2.49
CA PHE A 223 7.62 24.33 1.51
C PHE A 223 7.90 25.84 1.42
N PHE A 224 6.86 26.67 1.34
CA PHE A 224 7.05 28.13 1.28
C PHE A 224 7.61 28.71 2.59
N ARG A 225 7.21 28.19 3.74
CA ARG A 225 7.77 28.64 5.04
C ARG A 225 9.24 28.28 5.17
N ILE A 226 9.63 27.07 4.75
CA ILE A 226 11.02 26.59 4.84
C ILE A 226 11.94 27.37 3.88
N ASN A 227 11.43 27.84 2.75
CA ASN A 227 12.18 28.58 1.72
C ASN A 227 11.92 30.09 1.73
N ASP A 228 11.48 30.68 2.85
CA ASP A 228 11.04 32.07 2.89
C ASP A 228 12.17 33.07 2.62
N GLU A 229 13.31 32.93 3.28
CA GLU A 229 14.46 33.83 3.10
C GLU A 229 15.35 33.40 1.93
N THR A 230 15.77 32.13 1.92
CA THR A 230 16.65 31.56 0.89
C THR A 230 16.19 30.17 0.52
N PRO A 231 16.28 29.76 -0.78
CA PRO A 231 15.95 28.43 -1.18
C PRO A 231 16.88 27.38 -0.54
N ILE A 232 16.34 26.49 0.29
CA ILE A 232 17.07 25.38 0.90
C ILE A 232 16.68 24.01 0.35
N CYS A 233 15.52 23.93 -0.32
CA CYS A 233 15.06 22.67 -0.95
C CYS A 233 14.17 22.94 -2.18
N ASN A 234 14.03 21.93 -3.01
CA ASN A 234 13.08 21.86 -4.12
C ASN A 234 11.87 20.98 -3.72
N LEU A 235 10.75 21.13 -4.44
CA LEU A 235 9.57 20.30 -4.28
C LEU A 235 9.16 19.66 -5.63
N LEU A 236 9.14 18.35 -5.67
CA LEU A 236 8.68 17.55 -6.80
C LEU A 236 7.34 16.90 -6.49
N ILE A 237 6.34 17.12 -7.34
CA ILE A 237 5.01 16.50 -7.22
C ILE A 237 4.78 15.60 -8.44
N ILE A 238 4.71 14.28 -8.17
CA ILE A 238 4.48 13.23 -9.17
C ILE A 238 3.06 12.71 -9.03
N GLY A 239 2.21 12.97 -10.01
CA GLY A 239 0.83 12.50 -10.01
C GLY A 239 -0.16 13.43 -10.67
N ASP A 240 -1.40 12.99 -10.67
CA ASP A 240 -2.54 13.76 -11.19
C ASP A 240 -3.79 13.51 -10.31
N GLY A 241 -4.78 14.38 -10.41
CA GLY A 241 -6.01 14.23 -9.65
C GLY A 241 -6.85 15.49 -9.58
N PRO A 242 -8.00 15.42 -8.90
CA PRO A 242 -8.98 16.52 -8.87
C PRO A 242 -8.43 17.82 -8.26
N GLU A 243 -7.46 17.78 -7.35
CA GLU A 243 -6.87 18.97 -6.73
C GLU A 243 -5.77 19.62 -7.56
N LYS A 244 -5.38 19.06 -8.72
CA LYS A 244 -4.24 19.57 -9.52
C LYS A 244 -4.32 21.06 -9.83
N ALA A 245 -5.47 21.56 -10.26
CA ALA A 245 -5.65 22.97 -10.65
C ALA A 245 -5.43 23.91 -9.46
N GLU A 246 -5.99 23.57 -8.29
CA GLU A 246 -5.84 24.33 -7.05
C GLU A 246 -4.39 24.32 -6.57
N LEU A 247 -3.75 23.14 -6.56
CA LEU A 247 -2.35 23.01 -6.14
C LEU A 247 -1.39 23.76 -7.07
N LEU A 248 -1.63 23.76 -8.38
CA LEU A 248 -0.85 24.56 -9.34
C LEU A 248 -0.99 26.07 -9.06
N ALA A 249 -2.22 26.55 -8.83
CA ALA A 249 -2.46 27.95 -8.50
C ALA A 249 -1.76 28.35 -7.20
N LYS A 250 -1.86 27.53 -6.15
CA LYS A 250 -1.18 27.75 -4.86
C LYS A 250 0.35 27.73 -5.01
N SER A 251 0.88 26.92 -5.90
CA SER A 251 2.33 26.74 -6.13
C SER A 251 2.94 27.74 -7.10
N LYS A 252 2.16 28.66 -7.68
CA LYS A 252 2.59 29.52 -8.81
C LYS A 252 3.94 30.20 -8.57
N LYS A 253 4.15 30.83 -7.42
CA LYS A 253 5.42 31.53 -7.06
C LYS A 253 6.61 30.54 -7.12
N GLY A 254 6.47 29.35 -6.60
CA GLY A 254 7.51 28.32 -6.59
C GLY A 254 7.76 27.72 -7.99
N ILE A 255 6.71 27.60 -8.81
CA ILE A 255 6.82 27.12 -10.20
C ILE A 255 7.54 28.18 -11.05
N ASP A 256 7.17 29.44 -10.94
CA ASP A 256 7.81 30.56 -11.67
C ASP A 256 9.31 30.67 -11.30
N ALA A 257 9.67 30.40 -10.04
CA ALA A 257 11.05 30.34 -9.56
C ALA A 257 11.77 29.02 -9.92
N LYS A 258 11.10 28.05 -10.52
CA LYS A 258 11.58 26.67 -10.79
C LYS A 258 12.10 25.95 -9.55
N LEU A 259 11.45 26.14 -8.40
CA LEU A 259 11.69 25.44 -7.13
C LEU A 259 10.62 24.37 -6.87
N ILE A 260 9.45 24.50 -7.51
CA ILE A 260 8.38 23.50 -7.49
C ILE A 260 8.17 22.98 -8.92
N TYR A 261 8.07 21.65 -9.06
CA TYR A 261 7.81 21.05 -10.36
C TYR A 261 6.73 19.96 -10.26
N PHE A 262 5.73 20.01 -11.14
CA PHE A 262 4.67 19.02 -11.30
C PHE A 262 4.95 18.21 -12.57
N THR A 263 5.19 16.93 -12.44
CA THR A 263 5.43 16.05 -13.60
C THR A 263 4.14 15.59 -14.29
N GLY A 264 2.99 15.66 -13.59
CA GLY A 264 1.84 14.85 -13.94
C GLY A 264 2.04 13.37 -13.58
N SER A 265 1.19 12.50 -14.12
CA SER A 265 1.32 11.05 -13.91
C SER A 265 2.48 10.48 -14.70
N ILE A 266 3.35 9.72 -14.03
CA ILE A 266 4.43 8.95 -14.64
C ILE A 266 4.11 7.46 -14.46
N TYR A 267 4.30 6.66 -15.52
CA TYR A 267 4.10 5.21 -15.52
C TYR A 267 5.39 4.44 -15.85
N ASP A 268 6.45 5.15 -16.19
CA ASP A 268 7.79 4.58 -16.39
C ASP A 268 8.45 4.38 -15.02
N GLU A 269 8.49 3.14 -14.57
CA GLU A 269 9.07 2.76 -13.28
C GLU A 269 10.56 3.10 -13.18
N LYS A 270 11.32 3.09 -14.29
CA LYS A 270 12.72 3.50 -14.28
C LYS A 270 12.84 4.99 -13.97
N ARG A 271 11.99 5.81 -14.62
CA ARG A 271 11.98 7.27 -14.38
C ARG A 271 11.53 7.60 -12.95
N ILE A 272 10.53 6.91 -12.44
CA ILE A 272 10.10 7.04 -11.04
C ILE A 272 11.25 6.68 -10.09
N ALA A 273 11.95 5.58 -10.38
CA ALA A 273 13.07 5.13 -9.57
C ALA A 273 14.21 6.15 -9.51
N GLU A 274 14.58 6.77 -10.66
CA GLU A 274 15.57 7.83 -10.70
C GLU A 274 15.15 9.05 -9.85
N LEU A 275 13.90 9.48 -9.99
CA LEU A 275 13.37 10.63 -9.25
C LEU A 275 13.33 10.36 -7.74
N LEU A 276 12.81 9.19 -7.33
CA LEU A 276 12.77 8.81 -5.91
C LEU A 276 14.18 8.62 -5.34
N TYR A 277 15.05 7.87 -6.02
CA TYR A 277 16.41 7.60 -5.53
C TYR A 277 17.19 8.87 -5.22
N HIS A 278 17.04 9.92 -6.03
CA HIS A 278 17.73 11.19 -5.82
C HIS A 278 16.97 12.20 -4.95
N SER A 279 15.69 11.95 -4.63
CA SER A 279 14.93 12.76 -3.68
C SER A 279 15.38 12.54 -2.24
N ASP A 280 15.39 13.54 -1.40
CA ASP A 280 15.93 13.47 -0.05
C ASP A 280 14.91 12.95 0.97
N ILE A 281 13.63 13.17 0.70
CA ILE A 281 12.52 12.60 1.47
C ILE A 281 11.22 12.65 0.66
N CYS A 282 10.41 11.60 0.77
CA CYS A 282 9.03 11.58 0.28
C CYS A 282 8.09 12.05 1.38
N VAL A 283 7.38 13.16 1.17
CA VAL A 283 6.46 13.73 2.15
C VAL A 283 5.02 13.48 1.72
N SER A 284 4.27 12.73 2.52
CA SER A 284 2.84 12.47 2.33
C SER A 284 2.05 13.01 3.51
N PRO A 285 1.55 14.26 3.45
CA PRO A 285 0.91 14.92 4.58
C PRO A 285 -0.41 14.30 5.04
N GLY A 286 -1.13 13.67 4.12
CA GLY A 286 -2.30 12.86 4.41
C GLY A 286 -1.97 11.38 4.57
N ASN A 287 -2.93 10.49 4.29
CA ASN A 287 -2.69 9.06 4.38
C ASN A 287 -1.64 8.58 3.35
N VAL A 288 -0.61 7.89 3.80
CA VAL A 288 0.54 7.59 2.94
C VAL A 288 0.29 6.41 1.98
N GLY A 289 -0.32 5.33 2.43
CA GLY A 289 -0.61 4.14 1.62
C GLY A 289 0.63 3.49 0.99
N LEU A 290 0.44 2.83 -0.16
CA LEU A 290 1.52 2.13 -0.88
C LEU A 290 2.69 3.03 -1.29
N THR A 291 2.52 4.34 -1.28
CA THR A 291 3.59 5.33 -1.48
C THR A 291 4.75 5.12 -0.50
N ALA A 292 4.47 4.74 0.76
CA ALA A 292 5.51 4.44 1.74
C ALA A 292 6.38 3.27 1.28
N ILE A 293 5.76 2.16 0.88
CA ILE A 293 6.49 0.97 0.39
C ILE A 293 7.28 1.32 -0.89
N HIS A 294 6.68 2.06 -1.82
CA HIS A 294 7.32 2.43 -3.09
C HIS A 294 8.57 3.28 -2.84
N SER A 295 8.45 4.35 -2.05
CA SER A 295 9.56 5.25 -1.74
C SER A 295 10.69 4.52 -0.99
N LEU A 296 10.36 3.81 0.09
CA LEU A 296 11.33 3.04 0.85
C LEU A 296 12.01 1.94 0.02
N SER A 297 11.27 1.30 -0.92
CA SER A 297 11.84 0.30 -1.83
C SER A 297 12.95 0.85 -2.72
N LEU A 298 12.91 2.14 -3.01
CA LEU A 298 13.89 2.82 -3.87
C LEU A 298 14.89 3.67 -3.05
N GLY A 299 14.89 3.50 -1.72
CA GLY A 299 15.85 4.11 -0.81
C GLY A 299 15.55 5.57 -0.48
N THR A 300 14.31 6.00 -0.66
CA THR A 300 13.84 7.33 -0.29
C THR A 300 13.11 7.23 1.04
N PRO A 301 13.58 7.92 2.11
CA PRO A 301 12.88 7.98 3.38
C PRO A 301 11.51 8.64 3.24
N VAL A 302 10.62 8.39 4.20
CA VAL A 302 9.23 8.85 4.11
C VAL A 302 8.81 9.62 5.34
N ALA A 303 8.12 10.74 5.12
CA ALA A 303 7.45 11.52 6.16
C ALA A 303 5.92 11.44 6.00
N SER A 304 5.21 11.23 7.12
CA SER A 304 3.76 11.26 7.16
C SER A 304 3.27 11.64 8.56
N HIS A 305 1.94 11.82 8.74
CA HIS A 305 1.41 12.15 10.06
C HIS A 305 1.28 10.93 10.98
N ASN A 306 1.31 11.19 12.30
CA ASN A 306 1.30 10.18 13.36
C ASN A 306 -0.09 9.69 13.80
N ASN A 307 -1.18 10.22 13.24
CA ASN A 307 -2.52 9.77 13.58
C ASN A 307 -2.87 8.48 12.82
N PHE A 308 -2.57 7.33 13.42
CA PHE A 308 -2.79 6.01 12.82
C PHE A 308 -4.24 5.69 12.45
N PHE A 309 -5.24 6.37 13.06
CA PHE A 309 -6.65 6.15 12.71
C PHE A 309 -7.03 6.77 11.37
N ASN A 310 -6.27 7.76 10.90
CA ASN A 310 -6.44 8.41 9.60
C ASN A 310 -5.41 7.95 8.56
N GLN A 311 -4.60 6.93 8.90
CA GLN A 311 -3.57 6.38 8.04
C GLN A 311 -3.99 5.08 7.35
N MET A 312 -3.24 4.73 6.31
CA MET A 312 -3.26 3.41 5.71
C MET A 312 -2.23 2.50 6.41
N PRO A 313 -2.38 1.17 6.33
CA PRO A 313 -1.49 0.21 7.02
C PRO A 313 0.01 0.40 6.77
N GLU A 314 0.34 0.91 5.60
CA GLU A 314 1.72 1.06 5.16
C GLU A 314 2.50 2.14 5.93
N VAL A 315 1.81 2.97 6.72
CA VAL A 315 2.49 3.89 7.65
C VAL A 315 3.39 3.16 8.64
N GLU A 316 3.08 1.90 8.98
CA GLU A 316 3.94 1.07 9.83
C GLU A 316 5.30 0.72 9.22
N ALA A 317 5.50 0.96 7.92
CA ALA A 317 6.82 0.84 7.29
C ALA A 317 7.74 2.01 7.64
N ILE A 318 7.19 3.13 8.09
CA ILE A 318 7.92 4.31 8.53
C ILE A 318 8.30 4.11 10.00
N ILE A 319 9.60 4.09 10.27
CA ILE A 319 10.14 4.06 11.63
C ILE A 319 10.69 5.45 11.91
N ASP A 320 10.05 6.15 12.85
CA ASP A 320 10.38 7.53 13.19
C ASP A 320 11.85 7.70 13.58
N GLY A 321 12.53 8.66 12.98
CA GLY A 321 13.96 8.91 13.16
C GLY A 321 14.91 7.86 12.52
N TYR A 322 14.39 6.81 11.87
CA TYR A 322 15.21 5.75 11.27
C TYR A 322 15.21 5.78 9.74
N ASN A 323 14.07 5.61 9.11
CA ASN A 323 13.90 5.62 7.65
C ASN A 323 12.91 6.70 7.19
N GLY A 324 12.72 7.72 8.00
CA GLY A 324 11.81 8.82 7.82
C GLY A 324 11.38 9.40 9.16
N PHE A 325 10.31 10.18 9.15
CA PHE A 325 9.75 10.75 10.39
C PHE A 325 8.23 10.83 10.36
N LEU A 326 7.65 10.92 11.56
CA LEU A 326 6.22 11.17 11.77
C LEU A 326 6.02 12.56 12.39
N PHE A 327 5.04 13.29 11.93
CA PHE A 327 4.65 14.62 12.44
C PHE A 327 3.18 14.64 12.88
N ASN A 328 2.79 15.65 13.64
CA ASN A 328 1.41 15.80 14.13
C ASN A 328 0.45 16.08 12.98
N GLU A 329 -0.67 15.35 12.90
CA GLU A 329 -1.65 15.54 11.82
C GLU A 329 -2.13 17.00 11.77
N ASP A 330 -2.17 17.57 10.56
CA ASP A 330 -2.61 18.93 10.25
C ASP A 330 -1.75 20.06 10.89
N ASP A 331 -0.58 19.73 11.41
CA ASP A 331 0.35 20.66 12.01
C ASP A 331 1.47 21.03 11.02
N VAL A 332 1.34 22.21 10.40
CA VAL A 332 2.33 22.70 9.43
C VAL A 332 3.63 23.12 10.11
N ASP A 333 3.57 23.58 11.35
CA ASP A 333 4.76 24.05 12.09
C ASP A 333 5.64 22.85 12.48
N ASP A 334 5.04 21.78 13.01
CA ASP A 334 5.74 20.54 13.31
C ASP A 334 6.31 19.89 12.02
N LEU A 335 5.56 19.93 10.91
CA LEU A 335 6.06 19.45 9.61
C LEU A 335 7.28 20.26 9.15
N CYS A 336 7.26 21.58 9.25
CA CYS A 336 8.39 22.44 8.90
C CYS A 336 9.63 22.13 9.74
N GLU A 337 9.49 22.07 11.07
CA GLU A 337 10.57 21.77 12.00
C GLU A 337 11.21 20.42 11.69
N LYS A 338 10.39 19.39 11.49
CA LYS A 338 10.88 18.04 11.19
C LYS A 338 11.54 17.92 9.82
N ILE A 339 11.02 18.58 8.78
CA ILE A 339 11.69 18.65 7.47
C ILE A 339 13.05 19.33 7.62
N TYR A 340 13.09 20.51 8.30
CA TYR A 340 14.33 21.24 8.50
C TYR A 340 15.36 20.40 9.25
N THR A 341 14.97 19.76 10.34
CA THR A 341 15.82 18.86 11.13
C THR A 341 16.35 17.71 10.30
N TRP A 342 15.48 17.08 9.49
CA TRP A 342 15.85 15.96 8.62
C TRP A 342 16.87 16.38 7.54
N LEU A 343 16.64 17.50 6.86
CA LEU A 343 17.52 17.97 5.80
C LEU A 343 18.89 18.43 6.32
N ASN A 344 18.95 18.90 7.57
CA ASN A 344 20.19 19.29 8.22
C ASN A 344 20.87 18.15 9.00
N SER A 345 20.30 16.95 8.99
CA SER A 345 20.97 15.79 9.56
C SER A 345 22.23 15.47 8.76
N ASN A 346 23.35 15.27 9.46
CA ASN A 346 24.62 14.90 8.82
C ASN A 346 24.72 13.38 8.53
N GLU A 347 23.61 12.67 8.49
CA GLU A 347 23.64 11.23 8.23
C GLU A 347 23.93 10.96 6.76
N ASP A 348 24.86 10.03 6.50
CA ASP A 348 25.21 9.62 5.16
C ASP A 348 23.99 9.07 4.39
N ARG A 349 23.78 9.54 3.18
CA ARG A 349 22.65 9.18 2.35
C ARG A 349 22.54 7.68 2.07
N GLU A 350 23.68 6.98 1.92
CA GLU A 350 23.67 5.54 1.69
C GLU A 350 23.29 4.77 2.97
N ILE A 351 23.61 5.29 4.16
CA ILE A 351 23.14 4.73 5.42
C ILE A 351 21.60 4.85 5.49
N VAL A 352 21.05 6.02 5.22
CA VAL A 352 19.59 6.24 5.19
C VAL A 352 18.91 5.31 4.19
N ARG A 353 19.46 5.16 2.97
CA ARG A 353 18.93 4.22 1.96
C ARG A 353 18.89 2.78 2.45
N ASN A 354 19.97 2.33 3.09
CA ASN A 354 20.03 0.98 3.62
C ASN A 354 18.99 0.75 4.71
N LYS A 355 18.72 1.74 5.55
CA LYS A 355 17.63 1.70 6.55
C LYS A 355 16.25 1.57 5.87
N CYS A 356 16.02 2.27 4.75
CA CYS A 356 14.81 2.14 3.97
C CYS A 356 14.67 0.72 3.38
N TYR A 357 15.73 0.20 2.76
CA TYR A 357 15.74 -1.13 2.17
C TYR A 357 15.53 -2.23 3.21
N GLU A 358 16.13 -2.12 4.40
CA GLU A 358 16.04 -3.14 5.45
C GLU A 358 14.59 -3.47 5.81
N VAL A 359 13.76 -2.46 6.01
CA VAL A 359 12.35 -2.64 6.39
C VAL A 359 11.56 -3.34 5.27
N ILE A 360 11.80 -2.94 4.02
CA ILE A 360 11.15 -3.54 2.85
C ILE A 360 11.61 -4.99 2.65
N ASP A 361 12.92 -5.23 2.68
CA ASP A 361 13.53 -6.54 2.43
C ASP A 361 13.16 -7.55 3.52
N LYS A 362 12.88 -7.06 4.74
CA LYS A 362 12.49 -7.90 5.87
C LYS A 362 11.00 -8.23 5.91
N TYR A 363 10.12 -7.28 5.55
CA TYR A 363 8.69 -7.41 5.83
C TYR A 363 7.76 -7.14 4.64
N TYR A 364 8.05 -6.16 3.76
CA TYR A 364 7.13 -5.67 2.74
C TYR A 364 7.44 -6.22 1.34
N ASN A 365 7.56 -7.55 1.26
CA ASN A 365 7.90 -8.24 0.02
C ASN A 365 7.16 -9.58 -0.12
N PRO A 366 6.99 -10.10 -1.34
CA PRO A 366 6.27 -11.36 -1.58
C PRO A 366 6.90 -12.58 -0.91
N LYS A 367 8.23 -12.58 -0.69
CA LYS A 367 8.93 -13.69 -0.02
C LYS A 367 8.52 -13.81 1.44
N TYR A 368 8.37 -12.67 2.13
CA TYR A 368 7.82 -12.63 3.48
C TYR A 368 6.36 -13.08 3.50
N GLN A 369 5.55 -12.56 2.56
CA GLN A 369 4.12 -12.88 2.49
C GLN A 369 3.88 -14.38 2.25
N ILE A 370 4.63 -15.03 1.35
CA ILE A 370 4.51 -16.47 1.14
C ILE A 370 4.96 -17.29 2.38
N LYS A 371 5.97 -16.81 3.10
CA LYS A 371 6.39 -17.43 4.37
C LYS A 371 5.28 -17.41 5.42
N VAL A 372 4.59 -16.27 5.56
CA VAL A 372 3.43 -16.12 6.44
C VAL A 372 2.27 -16.99 5.97
N MET A 373 1.96 -16.97 4.68
CA MET A 373 0.89 -17.79 4.08
C MET A 373 1.11 -19.29 4.35
N LYS A 374 2.32 -19.78 4.14
CA LYS A 374 2.66 -21.18 4.41
C LYS A 374 2.48 -21.56 5.89
N LYS A 375 2.79 -20.63 6.81
CA LYS A 375 2.55 -20.82 8.25
C LYS A 375 1.06 -20.90 8.58
N VAL A 376 0.25 -20.10 7.90
CA VAL A 376 -1.21 -20.05 8.13
C VAL A 376 -1.91 -21.29 7.59
N ILE A 377 -1.48 -21.80 6.43
CA ILE A 377 -2.12 -22.92 5.74
C ILE A 377 -1.70 -24.28 6.32
N LYS A 378 -0.59 -24.36 7.04
CA LYS A 378 -0.18 -25.60 7.73
C LYS A 378 -1.21 -26.07 8.74
#